data_14256cc832250b522883a6098b4d0732
#
_entry.id   14256cc832250b522883a6098b4d0732
#
_cell.length_a   1.000
_cell.length_b   1.000
_cell.length_c   1.000
_cell.angle_alpha   90.00
_cell.angle_beta   90.00
_cell.angle_gamma   90.00
#
_symmetry.space_group_name_H-M   'P 1'
#
loop_
_entity.id
_entity.type
_entity.pdbx_description
1 polymer ?
#
loop_
_entity_poly.entity_id
_entity_poly.type
_entity_poly.pdbx_seq_one_letter_code
_entity_poly.pdbx_strand_id
1 'polypeptide(L)'
;EAMRDKDKQQVFIRKVLIDACAAINRFKDVNRVAFVIDSHSWRYRFYQNYKYSLTKVKSPYYKDFNNLIEKVEKFLRNKGFIVSRVMGAEGDDLLYIWSIYFSQVLEEDLVIVTGDSDIRQIINPKVSLFCNNSKNLKFFCIPNREVEWNEYFPTDIMVNAVRPFEILLYKVIMGDTSDNIP
;
A
#
# COMPACT_ATOMS: atom_id res chain seq x y z
N GLU A 1 -21.64 11.26 9.93
CA GLU A 1 -22.76 11.70 9.09
C GLU A 1 -22.42 11.53 7.59
N ALA A 2 -21.26 12.03 7.12
CA ALA A 2 -20.85 11.91 5.72
C ALA A 2 -20.72 10.45 5.22
N MET A 3 -20.35 9.50 6.08
CA MET A 3 -20.19 8.09 5.71
C MET A 3 -21.52 7.32 5.61
N ARG A 4 -22.64 7.90 6.06
CA ARG A 4 -23.99 7.32 5.95
C ARG A 4 -24.75 7.84 4.76
N ASP A 5 -24.32 8.96 4.20
CA ASP A 5 -24.91 9.58 3.01
C ASP A 5 -24.49 8.80 1.75
N LYS A 6 -25.48 8.32 0.97
CA LYS A 6 -25.24 7.51 -0.23
C LYS A 6 -24.45 8.28 -1.29
N ASP A 7 -24.70 9.57 -1.45
CA ASP A 7 -24.03 10.39 -2.46
C ASP A 7 -22.56 10.59 -2.09
N LYS A 8 -22.27 10.84 -0.82
CA LYS A 8 -20.90 10.96 -0.34
C LYS A 8 -20.13 9.63 -0.40
N GLN A 9 -20.82 8.48 -0.21
CA GLN A 9 -20.21 7.17 -0.42
C GLN A 9 -19.82 6.97 -1.90
N GLN A 10 -20.68 7.38 -2.83
CA GLN A 10 -20.38 7.32 -4.27
C GLN A 10 -19.19 8.23 -4.65
N VAL A 11 -19.14 9.44 -4.09
CA VAL A 11 -18.01 10.36 -4.27
C VAL A 11 -16.71 9.72 -3.78
N PHE A 12 -16.72 9.07 -2.62
CA PHE A 12 -15.54 8.38 -2.09
C PHE A 12 -15.09 7.23 -3.01
N ILE A 13 -16.01 6.37 -3.46
CA ILE A 13 -15.70 5.26 -4.38
C ILE A 13 -15.08 5.80 -5.68
N ARG A 14 -15.67 6.87 -6.25
CA ARG A 14 -15.14 7.53 -7.45
C ARG A 14 -13.73 8.08 -7.21
N LYS A 15 -13.50 8.70 -6.04
CA LYS A 15 -12.19 9.25 -5.70
C LYS A 15 -11.12 8.15 -5.64
N VAL A 16 -11.40 7.02 -5.00
CA VAL A 16 -10.47 5.87 -4.96
C VAL A 16 -10.09 5.43 -6.38
N LEU A 17 -11.06 5.37 -7.29
CA LEU A 17 -10.78 5.02 -8.69
C LEU A 17 -9.97 6.10 -9.42
N ILE A 18 -10.29 7.36 -9.23
CA ILE A 18 -9.57 8.47 -9.86
C ILE A 18 -8.11 8.45 -9.40
N ASP A 19 -7.87 8.29 -8.09
CA ASP A 19 -6.52 8.23 -7.52
C ASP A 19 -5.75 7.01 -8.05
N ALA A 20 -6.41 5.85 -8.17
CA ALA A 20 -5.82 4.65 -8.76
C ALA A 20 -5.49 4.84 -10.25
N CYS A 21 -6.41 5.37 -11.04
CA CYS A 21 -6.18 5.66 -12.46
C CYS A 21 -5.05 6.68 -12.65
N ALA A 22 -5.00 7.71 -11.81
CA ALA A 22 -3.93 8.71 -11.85
C ALA A 22 -2.56 8.09 -11.56
N ALA A 23 -2.49 7.12 -10.64
CA ALA A 23 -1.26 6.39 -10.37
C ALA A 23 -0.87 5.47 -11.55
N ILE A 24 -1.84 4.69 -12.06
CA ILE A 24 -1.61 3.75 -13.19
C ILE A 24 -1.13 4.49 -14.43
N ASN A 25 -1.75 5.63 -14.78
CA ASN A 25 -1.42 6.41 -15.96
C ASN A 25 0.00 7.01 -15.96
N ARG A 26 0.70 6.93 -14.83
CA ARG A 26 2.11 7.35 -14.75
C ARG A 26 3.07 6.28 -15.26
N PHE A 27 2.61 5.05 -15.40
CA PHE A 27 3.41 3.92 -15.86
C PHE A 27 2.96 3.48 -17.25
N LYS A 28 3.93 3.18 -18.11
CA LYS A 28 3.70 2.59 -19.43
C LYS A 28 3.54 1.07 -19.27
N ASP A 29 2.82 0.47 -20.19
CA ASP A 29 2.75 -0.99 -20.34
C ASP A 29 2.25 -1.73 -19.10
N VAL A 30 1.33 -1.13 -18.33
CA VAL A 30 0.69 -1.77 -17.18
C VAL A 30 -0.25 -2.88 -17.67
N ASN A 31 0.13 -4.12 -17.45
CA ASN A 31 -0.63 -5.29 -17.88
C ASN A 31 -1.66 -5.74 -16.85
N ARG A 32 -1.38 -5.52 -15.56
CA ARG A 32 -2.20 -6.00 -14.45
C ARG A 32 -2.27 -4.97 -13.33
N VAL A 33 -3.43 -4.88 -12.71
CA VAL A 33 -3.66 -4.04 -11.53
C VAL A 33 -4.33 -4.88 -10.47
N ALA A 34 -3.75 -4.92 -9.27
CA ALA A 34 -4.34 -5.55 -8.11
C ALA A 34 -4.52 -4.52 -6.98
N PHE A 35 -5.68 -4.58 -6.35
CA PHE A 35 -5.96 -3.80 -5.14
C PHE A 35 -5.76 -4.68 -3.91
N VAL A 36 -5.07 -4.16 -2.93
CA VAL A 36 -4.89 -4.82 -1.63
C VAL A 36 -5.69 -4.06 -0.59
N ILE A 37 -6.49 -4.79 0.17
CA ILE A 37 -7.34 -4.23 1.22
C ILE A 37 -6.95 -4.85 2.56
N ASP A 38 -6.75 -3.98 3.53
CA ASP A 38 -6.40 -4.32 4.90
C ASP A 38 -7.48 -5.13 5.60
N SER A 39 -7.08 -6.04 6.49
CA SER A 39 -7.96 -6.80 7.35
C SER A 39 -7.42 -6.82 8.79
N HIS A 40 -8.15 -7.44 9.70
CA HIS A 40 -7.71 -7.57 11.09
C HIS A 40 -6.44 -8.42 11.16
N SER A 41 -5.40 -7.91 11.84
CA SER A 41 -4.09 -8.56 11.92
C SER A 41 -4.10 -9.86 12.74
N TRP A 42 -3.42 -10.89 12.23
CA TRP A 42 -3.12 -12.11 12.97
C TRP A 42 -2.18 -11.86 14.17
N ARG A 43 -1.41 -10.76 14.14
CA ARG A 43 -0.42 -10.38 15.15
C ARG A 43 -1.03 -10.16 16.53
N TYR A 44 -2.30 -9.76 16.61
CA TYR A 44 -3.03 -9.62 17.88
C TYR A 44 -3.16 -10.93 18.68
N ARG A 45 -2.98 -12.09 18.02
CA ARG A 45 -2.99 -13.39 18.70
C ARG A 45 -1.76 -13.61 19.58
N PHE A 46 -0.64 -12.98 19.19
CA PHE A 46 0.66 -13.15 19.85
C PHE A 46 1.04 -11.93 20.68
N TYR A 47 0.61 -10.76 20.28
CA TYR A 47 0.91 -9.51 20.97
C TYR A 47 -0.35 -8.66 21.05
N GLN A 48 -1.02 -8.70 22.22
CA GLN A 48 -2.30 -8.03 22.43
C GLN A 48 -2.20 -6.50 22.34
N ASN A 49 -1.02 -5.93 22.62
CA ASN A 49 -0.75 -4.50 22.52
C ASN A 49 -0.31 -4.07 21.10
N TYR A 50 -0.31 -4.98 20.13
CA TYR A 50 0.00 -4.64 18.75
C TYR A 50 -0.92 -3.52 18.24
N LYS A 51 -0.31 -2.47 17.69
CA LYS A 51 -1.05 -1.26 17.26
C LYS A 51 -1.95 -0.63 18.34
N TYR A 52 -1.72 -0.97 19.63
CA TYR A 52 -2.45 -0.38 20.72
C TYR A 52 -1.92 1.02 20.97
N SER A 53 -2.74 2.02 20.70
CA SER A 53 -2.47 3.41 21.07
C SER A 53 -3.57 3.88 22.02
N LEU A 54 -3.20 4.34 23.20
CA LEU A 54 -4.13 4.95 24.16
C LEU A 54 -4.89 6.14 23.56
N THR A 55 -4.37 6.75 22.50
CA THR A 55 -5.00 7.87 21.80
C THR A 55 -5.90 7.45 20.65
N LYS A 56 -5.82 6.19 20.20
CA LYS A 56 -6.70 5.63 19.14
C LYS A 56 -8.02 5.14 19.77
N VAL A 57 -8.82 6.07 20.25
CA VAL A 57 -10.24 5.78 20.47
C VAL A 57 -10.82 5.37 19.12
N LYS A 58 -11.41 4.16 19.05
CA LYS A 58 -12.09 3.73 17.81
C LYS A 58 -13.11 4.80 17.43
N SER A 59 -12.92 5.41 16.29
CA SER A 59 -13.87 6.41 15.79
C SER A 59 -15.29 5.82 15.84
N PRO A 60 -16.30 6.56 16.31
CA PRO A 60 -17.68 6.09 16.27
C PRO A 60 -18.15 5.71 14.85
N TYR A 61 -17.42 6.14 13.83
CA TYR A 61 -17.68 5.83 12.42
C TYR A 61 -16.89 4.62 11.89
N TYR A 62 -16.16 3.90 12.74
CA TYR A 62 -15.33 2.76 12.31
C TYR A 62 -16.14 1.68 11.56
N LYS A 63 -17.34 1.37 12.05
CA LYS A 63 -18.23 0.40 11.39
C LYS A 63 -18.73 0.91 10.04
N ASP A 64 -19.08 2.18 9.96
CA ASP A 64 -19.53 2.80 8.71
C ASP A 64 -18.39 2.85 7.68
N PHE A 65 -17.16 3.10 8.13
CA PHE A 65 -15.98 3.05 7.29
C PHE A 65 -15.73 1.64 6.72
N ASN A 66 -15.76 0.61 7.56
CA ASN A 66 -15.61 -0.78 7.11
C ASN A 66 -16.67 -1.18 6.08
N ASN A 67 -17.93 -0.81 6.32
CA ASN A 67 -19.01 -1.03 5.36
C ASN A 67 -18.75 -0.32 4.02
N LEU A 68 -18.11 0.85 4.05
CA LEU A 68 -17.73 1.57 2.85
C LEU A 68 -16.60 0.86 2.10
N ILE A 69 -15.60 0.37 2.80
CA ILE A 69 -14.51 -0.43 2.21
C ILE A 69 -15.05 -1.70 1.54
N GLU A 70 -16.01 -2.39 2.15
CA GLU A 70 -16.68 -3.55 1.54
C GLU A 70 -17.41 -3.19 0.23
N LYS A 71 -18.02 -2.01 0.18
CA LYS A 71 -18.66 -1.51 -1.05
C LYS A 71 -17.62 -1.22 -2.14
N VAL A 72 -16.49 -0.62 -1.76
CA VAL A 72 -15.36 -0.39 -2.67
C VAL A 72 -14.84 -1.73 -3.20
N GLU A 73 -14.59 -2.71 -2.33
CA GLU A 73 -14.17 -4.05 -2.71
C GLU A 73 -15.11 -4.69 -3.72
N LYS A 74 -16.40 -4.72 -3.39
CA LYS A 74 -17.44 -5.29 -4.28
C LYS A 74 -17.48 -4.57 -5.63
N PHE A 75 -17.37 -3.24 -5.62
CA PHE A 75 -17.36 -2.46 -6.85
C PHE A 75 -16.15 -2.80 -7.73
N LEU A 76 -14.95 -2.86 -7.16
CA LEU A 76 -13.71 -3.20 -7.88
C LEU A 76 -13.78 -4.61 -8.48
N ARG A 77 -14.24 -5.61 -7.71
CA ARG A 77 -14.44 -6.98 -8.19
C ARG A 77 -15.45 -7.04 -9.34
N ASN A 78 -16.57 -6.32 -9.24
CA ASN A 78 -17.58 -6.25 -10.30
C ASN A 78 -17.07 -5.58 -11.59
N LYS A 79 -16.01 -4.76 -11.48
CA LYS A 79 -15.33 -4.15 -12.63
C LYS A 79 -14.20 -5.03 -13.19
N GLY A 80 -13.99 -6.23 -12.65
CA GLY A 80 -12.98 -7.18 -13.13
C GLY A 80 -11.59 -6.95 -12.56
N PHE A 81 -11.41 -6.06 -11.58
CA PHE A 81 -10.12 -5.89 -10.93
C PHE A 81 -9.79 -7.06 -9.99
N ILE A 82 -8.50 -7.38 -9.91
CA ILE A 82 -7.98 -8.28 -8.88
C ILE A 82 -8.05 -7.54 -7.55
N VAL A 83 -8.69 -8.16 -6.55
CA VAL A 83 -8.76 -7.58 -5.20
C VAL A 83 -8.36 -8.64 -4.20
N SER A 84 -7.27 -8.38 -3.48
CA SER A 84 -6.75 -9.22 -2.40
C SER A 84 -7.20 -8.69 -1.05
N ARG A 85 -7.99 -9.46 -0.34
CA ARG A 85 -8.36 -9.27 1.05
C ARG A 85 -8.47 -10.63 1.72
N VAL A 86 -7.69 -10.84 2.77
CA VAL A 86 -7.65 -12.12 3.49
C VAL A 86 -7.91 -11.86 4.97
N MET A 87 -8.84 -12.62 5.55
CA MET A 87 -9.14 -12.52 6.97
C MET A 87 -7.89 -12.90 7.79
N GLY A 88 -7.50 -12.01 8.70
CA GLY A 88 -6.32 -12.21 9.53
C GLY A 88 -5.02 -11.66 8.93
N ALA A 89 -4.97 -11.28 7.64
CA ALA A 89 -3.80 -10.69 7.02
C ALA A 89 -3.95 -9.16 6.90
N GLU A 90 -2.89 -8.43 7.20
CA GLU A 90 -2.81 -7.01 6.92
C GLU A 90 -2.49 -6.74 5.44
N GLY A 91 -2.70 -5.53 4.99
CA GLY A 91 -2.35 -5.12 3.63
C GLY A 91 -0.88 -5.37 3.31
N ASP A 92 0.01 -5.10 4.26
CA ASP A 92 1.45 -5.28 4.11
C ASP A 92 1.85 -6.75 3.91
N ASP A 93 1.18 -7.68 4.61
CA ASP A 93 1.39 -9.13 4.43
C ASP A 93 1.04 -9.53 2.99
N LEU A 94 -0.05 -9.00 2.46
CA LEU A 94 -0.50 -9.28 1.10
C LEU A 94 0.41 -8.62 0.05
N LEU A 95 0.88 -7.39 0.29
CA LEU A 95 1.83 -6.71 -0.58
C LEU A 95 3.15 -7.48 -0.65
N TYR A 96 3.62 -8.04 0.48
CA TYR A 96 4.80 -8.90 0.50
C TYR A 96 4.60 -10.18 -0.32
N ILE A 97 3.47 -10.86 -0.18
CA ILE A 97 3.15 -12.05 -0.97
C ILE A 97 3.11 -11.72 -2.47
N TRP A 98 2.47 -10.63 -2.86
CA TRP A 98 2.46 -10.16 -4.23
C TRP A 98 3.86 -9.83 -4.74
N SER A 99 4.70 -9.20 -3.91
CA SER A 99 6.07 -8.87 -4.29
C SER A 99 6.89 -10.12 -4.63
N ILE A 100 6.78 -11.17 -3.83
CA ILE A 100 7.43 -12.47 -4.10
C ILE A 100 6.86 -13.09 -5.38
N TYR A 101 5.53 -13.13 -5.51
CA TYR A 101 4.90 -13.77 -6.67
C TYR A 101 5.32 -13.11 -7.98
N PHE A 102 5.27 -11.79 -8.07
CA PHE A 102 5.69 -11.09 -9.29
C PHE A 102 7.20 -11.19 -9.54
N SER A 103 8.02 -10.95 -8.52
CA SER A 103 9.47 -10.89 -8.71
C SER A 103 10.15 -12.24 -8.87
N GLN A 104 9.65 -13.31 -8.22
CA GLN A 104 10.32 -14.61 -8.18
C GLN A 104 9.59 -15.70 -8.98
N VAL A 105 8.27 -15.64 -9.11
CA VAL A 105 7.50 -16.66 -9.81
C VAL A 105 7.21 -16.26 -11.25
N LEU A 106 6.75 -15.02 -11.46
CA LEU A 106 6.46 -14.50 -12.80
C LEU A 106 7.67 -13.84 -13.44
N GLU A 107 8.68 -13.48 -12.65
CA GLU A 107 9.85 -12.70 -13.08
C GLU A 107 9.49 -11.36 -13.74
N GLU A 108 8.37 -10.77 -13.35
CA GLU A 108 7.85 -9.49 -13.85
C GLU A 108 8.19 -8.34 -12.89
N ASP A 109 8.28 -7.12 -13.42
CA ASP A 109 8.41 -5.91 -12.61
C ASP A 109 7.09 -5.57 -11.93
N LEU A 110 7.16 -5.17 -10.66
CA LEU A 110 6.03 -4.74 -9.86
C LEU A 110 6.27 -3.33 -9.31
N VAL A 111 5.29 -2.46 -9.47
CA VAL A 111 5.26 -1.18 -8.77
C VAL A 111 4.14 -1.21 -7.72
N ILE A 112 4.51 -1.11 -6.47
CA ILE A 112 3.57 -0.98 -5.35
C ILE A 112 3.24 0.49 -5.17
N VAL A 113 1.95 0.82 -5.11
CA VAL A 113 1.47 2.20 -4.89
C VAL A 113 0.90 2.28 -3.48
N THR A 114 1.63 2.95 -2.57
CA THR A 114 1.18 3.15 -1.18
C THR A 114 1.81 4.39 -0.56
N GLY A 115 1.17 4.93 0.47
CA GLY A 115 1.74 5.98 1.31
C GLY A 115 2.58 5.45 2.47
N ASP A 116 2.57 4.13 2.69
CA ASP A 116 3.27 3.50 3.80
C ASP A 116 4.77 3.38 3.51
N SER A 117 5.56 3.99 4.39
CA SER A 117 7.02 3.98 4.27
C SER A 117 7.64 2.62 4.61
N ASP A 118 6.92 1.76 5.31
CA ASP A 118 7.43 0.47 5.79
C ASP A 118 7.54 -0.54 4.65
N ILE A 119 6.74 -0.35 3.61
CA ILE A 119 6.81 -1.15 2.39
C ILE A 119 8.17 -1.02 1.67
N ARG A 120 8.97 0.01 1.97
CA ARG A 120 10.33 0.13 1.42
C ARG A 120 11.23 -1.06 1.77
N GLN A 121 10.95 -1.81 2.83
CA GLN A 121 11.72 -2.99 3.22
C GLN A 121 11.56 -4.19 2.26
N ILE A 122 10.53 -4.21 1.40
CA ILE A 122 10.30 -5.31 0.46
C ILE A 122 10.72 -4.98 -0.97
N ILE A 123 11.29 -3.80 -1.20
CA ILE A 123 11.84 -3.40 -2.50
C ILE A 123 12.98 -4.35 -2.89
N ASN A 124 13.04 -4.75 -4.16
CA ASN A 124 14.06 -5.61 -4.72
C ASN A 124 14.31 -5.24 -6.21
N PRO A 125 15.18 -5.94 -6.95
CA PRO A 125 15.46 -5.59 -8.34
C PRO A 125 14.24 -5.50 -9.25
N LYS A 126 13.16 -6.20 -8.94
CA LYS A 126 11.92 -6.22 -9.73
C LYS A 126 10.74 -5.54 -9.02
N VAL A 127 10.91 -5.13 -7.75
CA VAL A 127 9.86 -4.48 -6.95
C VAL A 127 10.28 -3.07 -6.59
N SER A 128 9.49 -2.11 -6.99
CA SER A 128 9.66 -0.69 -6.68
C SER A 128 8.43 -0.14 -5.98
N LEU A 129 8.56 1.00 -5.31
CA LEU A 129 7.50 1.65 -4.57
C LEU A 129 7.24 3.05 -5.12
N PHE A 130 6.00 3.36 -5.43
CA PHE A 130 5.53 4.69 -5.73
C PHE A 130 4.69 5.25 -4.59
N CYS A 131 5.18 6.32 -3.98
CA CYS A 131 4.49 7.01 -2.90
C CYS A 131 3.74 8.22 -3.47
N ASN A 132 2.41 8.12 -3.52
CA ASN A 132 1.51 9.15 -4.03
C ASN A 132 0.96 10.03 -2.90
N ASN A 133 1.82 10.60 -2.10
CA ASN A 133 1.41 11.58 -1.09
C ASN A 133 1.34 12.98 -1.71
N SER A 134 0.22 13.65 -1.53
CA SER A 134 -0.28 14.84 -2.25
C SER A 134 0.66 16.06 -2.39
N LYS A 135 1.80 16.09 -1.72
CA LYS A 135 2.74 17.22 -1.78
C LYS A 135 4.06 16.91 -2.45
N ASN A 136 4.50 15.64 -2.44
CA ASN A 136 5.76 15.23 -3.07
C ASN A 136 5.60 13.80 -3.58
N LEU A 137 5.57 13.63 -4.88
CA LEU A 137 5.59 12.31 -5.50
C LEU A 137 6.99 11.74 -5.37
N LYS A 138 7.10 10.55 -4.80
CA LYS A 138 8.38 9.88 -4.61
C LYS A 138 8.33 8.47 -5.17
N PHE A 139 9.40 8.08 -5.82
CA PHE A 139 9.63 6.73 -6.29
C PHE A 139 10.84 6.13 -5.58
N PHE A 140 10.74 4.89 -5.14
CA PHE A 140 11.78 4.21 -4.41
C PHE A 140 12.15 2.91 -5.12
N CYS A 141 13.45 2.69 -5.35
CA CYS A 141 14.00 1.50 -5.98
C CYS A 141 15.33 1.13 -5.32
N ILE A 142 15.91 -0.01 -5.70
CA ILE A 142 17.28 -0.31 -5.31
C ILE A 142 18.30 0.60 -6.04
N PRO A 143 19.51 0.81 -5.50
CA PRO A 143 20.50 1.73 -6.08
C PRO A 143 20.83 1.45 -7.55
N ASN A 144 20.89 0.19 -7.96
CA ASN A 144 21.25 -0.19 -9.32
C ASN A 144 20.19 0.18 -10.37
N ARG A 145 18.96 0.50 -9.98
CA ARG A 145 17.87 0.90 -10.89
C ARG A 145 17.54 2.40 -10.84
N GLU A 146 18.26 3.15 -10.06
CA GLU A 146 18.01 4.59 -9.87
C GLU A 146 18.15 5.38 -11.18
N VAL A 147 19.16 5.07 -11.98
CA VAL A 147 19.41 5.75 -13.27
C VAL A 147 18.26 5.51 -14.24
N GLU A 148 17.84 4.24 -14.40
CA GLU A 148 16.71 3.86 -15.25
C GLU A 148 15.41 4.59 -14.87
N TRP A 149 15.10 4.65 -13.59
CA TRP A 149 13.89 5.31 -13.11
C TRP A 149 13.98 6.84 -13.18
N ASN A 150 15.16 7.44 -13.05
CA ASN A 150 15.37 8.87 -13.31
C ASN A 150 15.15 9.24 -14.79
N GLU A 151 15.53 8.37 -15.71
CA GLU A 151 15.22 8.55 -17.14
C GLU A 151 13.73 8.39 -17.43
N TYR A 152 13.06 7.48 -16.71
CA TYR A 152 11.62 7.28 -16.83
C TYR A 152 10.80 8.46 -16.28
N PHE A 153 11.25 9.08 -15.17
CA PHE A 153 10.60 10.21 -14.49
C PHE A 153 11.51 11.45 -14.50
N PRO A 154 11.64 12.16 -15.60
CA PRO A 154 12.68 13.18 -15.72
C PRO A 154 12.46 14.45 -14.88
N THR A 155 11.23 14.78 -14.48
CA THR A 155 10.96 16.14 -13.93
C THR A 155 10.00 16.23 -12.76
N ASP A 156 9.08 15.29 -12.57
CA ASP A 156 7.95 15.46 -11.65
C ASP A 156 7.90 14.47 -10.49
N ILE A 157 8.78 13.47 -10.49
CA ILE A 157 8.88 12.46 -9.45
C ILE A 157 10.31 12.36 -8.94
N MET A 158 10.48 12.50 -7.63
CA MET A 158 11.77 12.29 -7.00
C MET A 158 12.06 10.79 -6.90
N VAL A 159 13.05 10.31 -7.63
CA VAL A 159 13.55 8.93 -7.53
C VAL A 159 14.56 8.85 -6.38
N ASN A 160 14.40 7.85 -5.52
CA ASN A 160 15.23 7.63 -4.36
C ASN A 160 15.73 6.18 -4.32
N ALA A 161 17.03 6.00 -4.24
CA ALA A 161 17.61 4.71 -3.98
C ALA A 161 17.45 4.33 -2.50
N VAL A 162 17.05 3.09 -2.23
CA VAL A 162 16.93 2.55 -0.87
C VAL A 162 17.64 1.21 -0.75
N ARG A 163 18.08 0.92 0.46
CA ARG A 163 18.67 -0.36 0.85
C ARG A 163 17.73 -1.04 1.82
N PRO A 164 16.87 -1.95 1.37
CA PRO A 164 15.79 -2.54 2.17
C PRO A 164 16.27 -3.20 3.45
N PHE A 165 17.42 -3.88 3.41
CA PHE A 165 18.00 -4.53 4.58
C PHE A 165 18.36 -3.53 5.69
N GLU A 166 18.87 -2.35 5.36
CA GLU A 166 19.20 -1.31 6.35
C GLU A 166 17.92 -0.79 7.03
N ILE A 167 16.82 -0.68 6.30
CA ILE A 167 15.51 -0.27 6.84
C ILE A 167 15.00 -1.32 7.83
N LEU A 168 15.06 -2.59 7.46
CA LEU A 168 14.65 -3.69 8.32
C LEU A 168 15.50 -3.75 9.58
N LEU A 169 16.83 -3.68 9.43
CA LEU A 169 17.77 -3.71 10.57
C LEU A 169 17.52 -2.55 11.55
N TYR A 170 17.29 -1.34 11.01
CA TYR A 170 16.94 -0.18 11.83
C TYR A 170 15.69 -0.44 12.68
N LYS A 171 14.60 -0.97 12.06
CA LYS A 171 13.37 -1.27 12.79
C LYS A 171 13.53 -2.37 13.84
N VAL A 172 14.33 -3.38 13.55
CA VAL A 172 14.63 -4.46 14.53
C VAL A 172 15.38 -3.93 15.75
N ILE A 173 16.29 -2.96 15.56
CA ILE A 173 17.10 -2.39 16.67
C ILE A 173 16.32 -1.33 17.44
N MET A 174 15.59 -0.46 16.73
CA MET A 174 14.97 0.73 17.33
C MET A 174 13.51 0.50 17.73
N GLY A 175 12.93 -0.64 17.38
CA GLY A 175 11.50 -0.90 17.55
C GLY A 175 10.64 -0.12 16.55
N ASP A 176 9.34 -0.22 16.71
CA ASP A 176 8.34 0.46 15.90
C ASP A 176 7.26 1.10 16.78
N THR A 177 7.41 2.38 17.03
CA THR A 177 6.49 3.13 17.89
C THR A 177 5.10 3.26 17.27
N SER A 178 4.98 3.21 15.93
CA SER A 178 3.68 3.28 15.24
C SER A 178 2.84 2.03 15.47
N ASP A 179 3.49 0.89 15.61
CA ASP A 179 2.88 -0.41 15.89
C ASP A 179 2.96 -0.81 17.37
N ASN A 180 3.48 0.10 18.23
CA ASN A 180 3.68 -0.13 19.65
C ASN A 180 4.62 -1.33 19.94
N ILE A 181 5.65 -1.48 19.11
CA ILE A 181 6.73 -2.47 19.29
C ILE A 181 7.92 -1.74 19.94
N PRO A 182 8.38 -2.22 21.13
CA PRO A 182 9.49 -1.61 21.85
C PRO A 182 10.82 -1.77 21.12
#